data_e681e83c266da43131d9e7c15b6119b2
#
_entry.id   e681e83c266da43131d9e7c15b6119b2
#
_cell.length_a   1.000
_cell.length_b   1.000
_cell.length_c   1.000
_cell.angle_alpha   90.00
_cell.angle_beta   90.00
_cell.angle_gamma   90.00
#
_symmetry.space_group_name_H-M   'P 1'
#
loop_
_entity.id
_entity.type
_entity.pdbx_description
1 polymer ?
#
loop_
_entity_poly.entity_id
_entity_poly.type
_entity_poly.pdbx_seq_one_letter_code
_entity_poly.pdbx_strand_id
1 'polypeptide(L)'
;IALAGGRLLFDKRERIWSALVMPALLVALALTLTRSAWVGACAALGLLCVIKDLRLIAVLPVLAALFITFAPPQLTDRLYSTFDLQDPTNRDRVAMARAGVRMVEDHPLTGVGPDVVKEVYPEYRDTSAVQDNNPHLHNVPLHIAAERGLPALVVWLGFLVLVVRDLIGRLKAPDTTALAAAGLAAVAGMLAAGMFEYNFGDSEFLMLFLLLVTLPHAAAQGVEEASDSPGAASA
;
A
#
# COMPACT_ATOMS: atom_id res chain seq x y z
N ILE A 1 -9.57 -3.20 3.21
CA ILE A 1 -9.21 -2.79 4.58
C ILE A 1 -9.18 -1.26 4.68
N ALA A 2 -8.41 -0.53 3.86
CA ALA A 2 -8.31 0.93 3.91
C ALA A 2 -9.69 1.63 3.83
N LEU A 3 -10.55 1.25 2.87
CA LEU A 3 -11.90 1.81 2.72
C LEU A 3 -12.79 1.49 3.92
N ALA A 4 -12.82 0.21 4.35
CA ALA A 4 -13.62 -0.19 5.50
C ALA A 4 -13.14 0.50 6.79
N GLY A 5 -11.83 0.63 7.00
CA GLY A 5 -11.25 1.35 8.13
C GLY A 5 -11.56 2.85 8.12
N GLY A 6 -11.46 3.51 6.96
CA GLY A 6 -11.84 4.90 6.81
C GLY A 6 -13.31 5.16 7.14
N ARG A 7 -14.22 4.34 6.60
CA ARG A 7 -15.65 4.43 6.93
C ARG A 7 -15.95 4.09 8.40
N LEU A 8 -15.32 3.05 8.94
CA LEU A 8 -15.48 2.67 10.34
C LEU A 8 -15.16 3.81 11.31
N LEU A 9 -14.09 4.55 11.05
CA LEU A 9 -13.60 5.59 11.94
C LEU A 9 -14.24 6.96 11.70
N PHE A 10 -14.60 7.30 10.45
CA PHE A 10 -14.98 8.65 10.07
C PHE A 10 -16.43 8.77 9.57
N ASP A 11 -17.10 7.67 9.19
CA ASP A 11 -18.48 7.68 8.70
C ASP A 11 -19.43 6.98 9.69
N LYS A 12 -20.31 7.76 10.35
CA LYS A 12 -21.27 7.20 11.32
C LYS A 12 -22.35 6.34 10.65
N ARG A 13 -22.69 6.61 9.38
CA ARG A 13 -23.76 5.90 8.65
C ARG A 13 -23.31 4.51 8.25
N GLU A 14 -22.07 4.42 7.73
CA GLU A 14 -21.50 3.18 7.21
C GLU A 14 -20.72 2.36 8.26
N ARG A 15 -20.66 2.85 9.50
CA ARG A 15 -19.86 2.25 10.58
C ARG A 15 -20.22 0.80 10.87
N ILE A 16 -21.51 0.48 10.92
CA ILE A 16 -21.98 -0.88 11.25
C ILE A 16 -21.57 -1.85 10.16
N TRP A 17 -21.80 -1.52 8.89
CA TRP A 17 -21.40 -2.37 7.77
C TRP A 17 -19.89 -2.56 7.71
N SER A 18 -19.12 -1.50 7.94
CA SER A 18 -17.67 -1.55 7.98
C SER A 18 -17.16 -2.41 9.14
N ALA A 19 -17.79 -2.34 10.30
CA ALA A 19 -17.45 -3.17 11.45
C ALA A 19 -17.74 -4.65 11.21
N LEU A 20 -18.82 -4.98 10.49
CA LEU A 20 -19.18 -6.37 10.14
C LEU A 20 -18.22 -6.98 9.10
N VAL A 21 -17.79 -6.18 8.12
CA VAL A 21 -16.91 -6.65 7.03
C VAL A 21 -15.44 -6.73 7.47
N MET A 22 -14.99 -5.86 8.39
CA MET A 22 -13.59 -5.77 8.79
C MET A 22 -13.00 -7.09 9.29
N PRO A 23 -13.67 -7.87 10.18
CA PRO A 23 -13.13 -9.15 10.64
C PRO A 23 -12.89 -10.13 9.47
N ALA A 24 -13.82 -10.22 8.51
CA ALA A 24 -13.68 -11.09 7.34
C ALA A 24 -12.47 -10.67 6.48
N LEU A 25 -12.26 -9.36 6.29
CA LEU A 25 -11.11 -8.83 5.56
C LEU A 25 -9.78 -9.12 6.27
N LEU A 26 -9.76 -9.03 7.62
CA LEU A 26 -8.56 -9.33 8.41
C LEU A 26 -8.25 -10.83 8.39
N VAL A 27 -9.26 -11.69 8.49
CA VAL A 27 -9.09 -13.15 8.36
C VAL A 27 -8.58 -13.49 6.95
N ALA A 28 -9.20 -12.95 5.91
CA ALA A 28 -8.74 -13.16 4.54
C ALA A 28 -7.28 -12.72 4.36
N LEU A 29 -6.91 -11.53 4.88
CA LEU A 29 -5.53 -11.03 4.85
C LEU A 29 -4.56 -11.99 5.58
N ALA A 30 -4.94 -12.47 6.78
CA ALA A 30 -4.11 -13.41 7.53
C ALA A 30 -3.86 -14.71 6.73
N LEU A 31 -4.92 -15.24 6.10
CA LEU A 31 -4.86 -16.47 5.32
C LEU A 31 -4.05 -16.36 4.01
N THR A 32 -3.78 -15.15 3.52
CA THR A 32 -2.87 -14.97 2.36
C THR A 32 -1.44 -15.39 2.66
N LEU A 33 -1.02 -15.42 3.92
CA LEU A 33 0.37 -15.67 4.37
C LEU A 33 1.39 -14.72 3.71
N THR A 34 0.93 -13.60 3.16
CA THR A 34 1.74 -12.63 2.42
C THR A 34 2.24 -11.53 3.36
N ARG A 35 3.51 -11.60 3.74
CA ARG A 35 4.14 -10.67 4.69
C ARG A 35 4.04 -9.20 4.27
N SER A 36 4.26 -8.90 2.99
CA SER A 36 4.15 -7.54 2.44
C SER A 36 2.73 -6.97 2.56
N ALA A 37 1.70 -7.80 2.37
CA ALA A 37 0.32 -7.40 2.55
C ALA A 37 -0.01 -7.07 4.01
N TRP A 38 0.57 -7.82 4.98
CA TRP A 38 0.42 -7.53 6.41
C TRP A 38 1.06 -6.20 6.77
N VAL A 39 2.29 -5.95 6.27
CA VAL A 39 2.99 -4.65 6.48
C VAL A 39 2.16 -3.50 5.91
N GLY A 40 1.64 -3.65 4.69
CA GLY A 40 0.78 -2.65 4.06
C GLY A 40 -0.51 -2.39 4.84
N ALA A 41 -1.18 -3.45 5.34
CA ALA A 41 -2.38 -3.30 6.14
C ALA A 41 -2.10 -2.62 7.50
N CYS A 42 -1.00 -2.97 8.16
CA CYS A 42 -0.58 -2.31 9.40
C CYS A 42 -0.29 -0.82 9.18
N ALA A 43 0.40 -0.46 8.09
CA ALA A 43 0.67 0.95 7.75
C ALA A 43 -0.63 1.71 7.45
N ALA A 44 -1.56 1.11 6.70
CA ALA A 44 -2.86 1.70 6.38
C ALA A 44 -3.71 1.93 7.65
N LEU A 45 -3.85 0.92 8.49
CA LEU A 45 -4.61 1.02 9.74
C LEU A 45 -3.93 1.94 10.74
N GLY A 46 -2.60 1.88 10.86
CA GLY A 46 -1.82 2.79 11.69
C GLY A 46 -2.03 4.25 11.31
N LEU A 47 -1.98 4.57 10.01
CA LEU A 47 -2.24 5.94 9.54
C LEU A 47 -3.67 6.38 9.83
N LEU A 48 -4.68 5.52 9.65
CA LEU A 48 -6.07 5.83 10.01
C LEU A 48 -6.22 6.14 11.50
N CYS A 49 -5.53 5.39 12.37
CA CYS A 49 -5.50 5.67 13.81
C CYS A 49 -4.86 7.03 14.09
N VAL A 50 -3.74 7.37 13.45
CA VAL A 50 -3.08 8.67 13.59
C VAL A 50 -4.00 9.81 13.18
N ILE A 51 -4.66 9.70 12.02
CA ILE A 51 -5.57 10.74 11.49
C ILE A 51 -6.78 10.92 12.43
N LYS A 52 -7.28 9.83 13.02
CA LYS A 52 -8.47 9.88 13.89
C LYS A 52 -8.15 10.39 15.29
N ASP A 53 -7.23 9.74 15.97
CA ASP A 53 -6.74 10.08 17.31
C ASP A 53 -5.45 9.27 17.55
N LEU A 54 -4.36 9.96 17.83
CA LEU A 54 -3.05 9.34 18.09
C LEU A 54 -3.09 8.30 19.23
N ARG A 55 -4.03 8.45 20.18
CA ARG A 55 -4.22 7.51 21.29
C ARG A 55 -4.63 6.11 20.81
N LEU A 56 -5.25 5.99 19.64
CA LEU A 56 -5.63 4.70 19.06
C LEU A 56 -4.43 3.84 18.69
N ILE A 57 -3.25 4.43 18.50
CA ILE A 57 -2.01 3.67 18.28
C ILE A 57 -1.70 2.75 19.45
N ALA A 58 -2.03 3.16 20.68
CA ALA A 58 -1.81 2.32 21.85
C ALA A 58 -2.61 0.99 21.83
N VAL A 59 -3.65 0.90 21.00
CA VAL A 59 -4.44 -0.33 20.83
C VAL A 59 -3.69 -1.34 19.93
N LEU A 60 -2.85 -0.88 19.01
CA LEU A 60 -2.16 -1.77 18.04
C LEU A 60 -1.25 -2.81 18.71
N PRO A 61 -0.41 -2.49 19.71
CA PRO A 61 0.37 -3.50 20.43
C PRO A 61 -0.49 -4.55 21.14
N VAL A 62 -1.64 -4.14 21.69
CA VAL A 62 -2.58 -5.06 22.35
C VAL A 62 -3.17 -6.03 21.33
N LEU A 63 -3.61 -5.52 20.17
CA LEU A 63 -4.11 -6.37 19.09
C LEU A 63 -3.02 -7.30 18.53
N ALA A 64 -1.79 -6.82 18.40
CA ALA A 64 -0.65 -7.64 17.99
C ALA A 64 -0.37 -8.75 19.01
N ALA A 65 -0.37 -8.45 20.30
CA ALA A 65 -0.17 -9.44 21.35
C ALA A 65 -1.29 -10.50 21.36
N LEU A 66 -2.54 -10.08 21.22
CA LEU A 66 -3.67 -11.00 21.07
C LEU A 66 -3.53 -11.88 19.82
N PHE A 67 -3.16 -11.28 18.70
CA PHE A 67 -2.92 -12.05 17.47
C PHE A 67 -1.83 -13.10 17.68
N ILE A 68 -0.67 -12.75 18.22
CA ILE A 68 0.43 -13.68 18.48
C ILE A 68 0.00 -14.80 19.43
N THR A 69 -0.85 -14.49 20.44
CA THR A 69 -1.28 -15.46 21.44
C THR A 69 -2.28 -16.48 20.90
N PHE A 70 -3.19 -16.05 20.02
CA PHE A 70 -4.31 -16.87 19.56
C PHE A 70 -4.18 -17.33 18.09
N ALA A 71 -3.20 -16.83 17.34
CA ALA A 71 -3.01 -17.23 15.95
C ALA A 71 -2.49 -18.67 15.85
N PRO A 72 -2.90 -19.42 14.82
CA PRO A 72 -2.33 -20.71 14.50
C PRO A 72 -0.81 -20.65 14.30
N PRO A 73 -0.05 -21.75 14.60
CA PRO A 73 1.41 -21.76 14.46
C PRO A 73 1.91 -21.33 13.09
N GLN A 74 1.19 -21.67 12.01
CA GLN A 74 1.57 -21.31 10.65
C GLN A 74 1.65 -19.78 10.45
N LEU A 75 0.78 -19.01 11.10
CA LEU A 75 0.78 -17.55 11.01
C LEU A 75 1.90 -16.95 11.86
N THR A 76 2.13 -17.47 13.07
CA THR A 76 3.20 -16.98 13.94
C THR A 76 4.58 -17.33 13.39
N ASP A 77 4.78 -18.55 12.86
CA ASP A 77 6.03 -18.94 12.21
C ASP A 77 6.33 -18.06 10.99
N ARG A 78 5.28 -17.74 10.20
CA ARG A 78 5.41 -16.84 9.04
C ARG A 78 5.74 -15.41 9.47
N LEU A 79 5.22 -14.94 10.62
CA LEU A 79 5.55 -13.65 11.19
C LEU A 79 7.02 -13.61 11.64
N TYR A 80 7.46 -14.62 12.40
CA TYR A 80 8.87 -14.70 12.87
C TYR A 80 9.87 -14.82 11.73
N SER A 81 9.55 -15.56 10.66
CA SER A 81 10.43 -15.67 9.48
C SER A 81 10.65 -14.33 8.76
N THR A 82 9.83 -13.31 9.04
CA THR A 82 10.04 -11.94 8.50
C THR A 82 11.35 -11.33 8.99
N PHE A 83 11.78 -11.66 10.20
CA PHE A 83 12.98 -11.13 10.83
C PHE A 83 14.20 -12.05 10.66
N ASP A 84 14.02 -13.22 10.05
CA ASP A 84 15.10 -14.16 9.78
C ASP A 84 15.83 -13.80 8.48
N LEU A 85 17.05 -13.27 8.61
CA LEU A 85 17.92 -12.94 7.47
C LEU A 85 18.47 -14.19 6.74
N GLN A 86 18.33 -15.38 7.32
CA GLN A 86 18.70 -16.63 6.66
C GLN A 86 17.54 -17.22 5.84
N ASP A 87 16.32 -16.72 6.03
CA ASP A 87 15.17 -17.12 5.20
C ASP A 87 15.51 -16.91 3.72
N PRO A 88 15.36 -17.92 2.86
CA PRO A 88 15.71 -17.83 1.43
C PRO A 88 15.04 -16.65 0.72
N THR A 89 13.78 -16.35 1.08
CA THR A 89 13.04 -15.22 0.48
C THR A 89 13.65 -13.87 0.87
N ASN A 90 14.11 -13.72 2.12
CA ASN A 90 14.73 -12.48 2.58
C ASN A 90 16.13 -12.29 1.96
N ARG A 91 16.90 -13.39 1.85
CA ARG A 91 18.19 -13.37 1.16
C ARG A 91 18.05 -12.96 -0.30
N ASP A 92 17.06 -13.55 -0.98
CA ASP A 92 16.80 -13.25 -2.40
C ASP A 92 16.37 -11.79 -2.60
N ARG A 93 15.54 -11.23 -1.70
CA ARG A 93 15.18 -9.80 -1.74
C ARG A 93 16.39 -8.88 -1.57
N VAL A 94 17.33 -9.23 -0.70
CA VAL A 94 18.58 -8.46 -0.55
C VAL A 94 19.42 -8.54 -1.82
N ALA A 95 19.53 -9.71 -2.45
CA ALA A 95 20.25 -9.88 -3.72
C ALA A 95 19.58 -9.07 -4.84
N MET A 96 18.24 -9.12 -4.95
CA MET A 96 17.47 -8.30 -5.90
C MET A 96 17.67 -6.80 -5.68
N ALA A 97 17.69 -6.35 -4.43
CA ALA A 97 17.93 -4.94 -4.12
C ALA A 97 19.34 -4.49 -4.57
N ARG A 98 20.36 -5.32 -4.36
CA ARG A 98 21.73 -5.05 -4.84
C ARG A 98 21.82 -5.04 -6.36
N ALA A 99 21.17 -5.98 -7.02
CA ALA A 99 21.10 -6.02 -8.47
C ALA A 99 20.42 -4.77 -9.05
N GLY A 100 19.28 -4.37 -8.46
CA GLY A 100 18.55 -3.17 -8.86
C GLY A 100 19.38 -1.88 -8.68
N VAL A 101 20.14 -1.76 -7.60
CA VAL A 101 21.04 -0.61 -7.40
C VAL A 101 22.08 -0.55 -8.51
N ARG A 102 22.72 -1.67 -8.87
CA ARG A 102 23.69 -1.73 -9.98
C ARG A 102 23.06 -1.36 -11.32
N MET A 103 21.83 -1.83 -11.60
CA MET A 103 21.09 -1.41 -12.82
C MET A 103 20.89 0.11 -12.85
N VAL A 104 20.55 0.74 -11.72
CA VAL A 104 20.39 2.19 -11.63
C VAL A 104 21.72 2.91 -11.78
N GLU A 105 22.80 2.39 -11.21
CA GLU A 105 24.16 2.98 -11.35
C GLU A 105 24.64 2.97 -12.80
N ASP A 106 24.38 1.88 -13.53
CA ASP A 106 24.78 1.75 -14.93
C ASP A 106 23.87 2.55 -15.87
N HIS A 107 22.58 2.67 -15.56
CA HIS A 107 21.56 3.32 -16.41
C HIS A 107 20.71 4.36 -15.65
N PRO A 108 21.33 5.43 -15.06
CA PRO A 108 20.60 6.31 -14.12
C PRO A 108 19.49 7.14 -14.76
N LEU A 109 19.58 7.47 -16.05
CA LEU A 109 18.61 8.34 -16.72
C LEU A 109 17.50 7.59 -17.44
N THR A 110 17.81 6.47 -18.04
CA THR A 110 16.86 5.72 -18.90
C THR A 110 16.37 4.43 -18.28
N GLY A 111 17.08 3.92 -17.25
CA GLY A 111 16.92 2.55 -16.78
C GLY A 111 17.37 1.54 -17.83
N VAL A 112 17.20 0.25 -17.52
CA VAL A 112 17.51 -0.86 -18.43
C VAL A 112 16.44 -1.06 -19.51
N GLY A 113 15.28 -0.45 -19.35
CA GLY A 113 14.13 -0.54 -20.26
C GLY A 113 12.89 -1.14 -19.60
N PRO A 114 11.68 -0.76 -20.07
CA PRO A 114 10.42 -1.31 -19.54
C PRO A 114 10.34 -2.82 -19.75
N ASP A 115 10.01 -3.56 -18.69
CA ASP A 115 9.88 -5.03 -18.66
C ASP A 115 11.18 -5.82 -19.00
N VAL A 116 12.34 -5.14 -18.96
CA VAL A 116 13.66 -5.72 -19.30
C VAL A 116 14.38 -6.27 -18.05
N VAL A 117 13.98 -5.86 -16.84
CA VAL A 117 14.63 -6.31 -15.59
C VAL A 117 14.76 -7.83 -15.51
N LYS A 118 13.72 -8.59 -15.90
CA LYS A 118 13.75 -10.07 -15.90
C LYS A 118 14.79 -10.66 -16.83
N GLU A 119 15.12 -9.96 -17.94
CA GLU A 119 16.05 -10.43 -18.94
C GLU A 119 17.51 -10.18 -18.53
N VAL A 120 17.76 -8.99 -17.94
CA VAL A 120 19.10 -8.59 -17.53
C VAL A 120 19.47 -9.01 -16.11
N TYR A 121 18.50 -9.40 -15.28
CA TYR A 121 18.73 -9.80 -13.88
C TYR A 121 19.87 -10.81 -13.70
N PRO A 122 20.01 -11.86 -14.54
CA PRO A 122 21.12 -12.82 -14.43
C PRO A 122 22.51 -12.18 -14.53
N GLU A 123 22.66 -11.06 -15.25
CA GLU A 123 23.92 -10.34 -15.41
C GLU A 123 24.26 -9.48 -14.18
N TYR A 124 23.24 -8.99 -13.48
CA TYR A 124 23.37 -8.11 -12.32
C TYR A 124 23.34 -8.82 -10.96
N ARG A 125 22.83 -10.05 -10.89
CA ARG A 125 22.76 -10.80 -9.65
C ARG A 125 24.15 -11.15 -9.10
N ASP A 126 24.26 -11.30 -7.80
CA ASP A 126 25.46 -11.81 -7.15
C ASP A 126 25.26 -13.27 -6.67
N THR A 127 26.34 -13.86 -6.16
CA THR A 127 26.35 -15.25 -5.67
C THR A 127 25.47 -15.50 -4.45
N SER A 128 24.93 -14.44 -3.80
CA SER A 128 24.02 -14.56 -2.67
C SER A 128 22.57 -14.76 -3.11
N ALA A 129 22.25 -14.54 -4.39
CA ALA A 129 20.94 -14.78 -4.95
C ALA A 129 20.58 -16.28 -4.85
N VAL A 130 19.36 -16.53 -4.39
CA VAL A 130 18.82 -17.90 -4.28
C VAL A 130 18.24 -18.33 -5.63
N GLN A 131 17.60 -17.41 -6.33
CA GLN A 131 17.01 -17.65 -7.65
C GLN A 131 17.90 -17.13 -8.77
N ASP A 132 17.97 -17.89 -9.86
CA ASP A 132 18.75 -17.51 -11.04
C ASP A 132 18.10 -16.42 -11.86
N ASN A 133 16.78 -16.30 -11.79
CA ASN A 133 16.01 -15.31 -12.51
C ASN A 133 14.87 -14.78 -11.63
N ASN A 134 14.64 -13.48 -11.67
CA ASN A 134 13.55 -12.82 -10.98
C ASN A 134 12.85 -11.84 -11.93
N PRO A 135 11.52 -11.92 -12.07
CA PRO A 135 10.78 -11.03 -12.97
C PRO A 135 10.74 -9.59 -12.47
N HIS A 136 10.86 -9.36 -11.17
CA HIS A 136 10.84 -8.03 -10.56
C HIS A 136 11.75 -7.95 -9.33
N LEU A 137 12.09 -6.72 -8.92
CA LEU A 137 12.99 -6.45 -7.80
C LEU A 137 12.29 -6.48 -6.42
N HIS A 138 11.00 -6.79 -6.35
CA HIS A 138 10.19 -6.77 -5.12
C HIS A 138 10.37 -5.50 -4.27
N ASN A 139 10.54 -4.36 -4.95
CA ASN A 139 10.61 -3.03 -4.37
C ASN A 139 10.19 -2.02 -5.43
N VAL A 140 9.03 -1.38 -5.25
CA VAL A 140 8.42 -0.49 -6.26
C VAL A 140 9.33 0.67 -6.64
N PRO A 141 9.84 1.50 -5.70
CA PRO A 141 10.72 2.62 -6.05
C PRO A 141 11.97 2.18 -6.83
N LEU A 142 12.61 1.13 -6.35
CA LEU A 142 13.83 0.61 -6.97
C LEU A 142 13.55 0.03 -8.36
N HIS A 143 12.43 -0.68 -8.52
CA HIS A 143 12.05 -1.25 -9.80
C HIS A 143 11.77 -0.17 -10.84
N ILE A 144 11.02 0.90 -10.46
CA ILE A 144 10.79 2.06 -11.34
C ILE A 144 12.11 2.71 -11.75
N ALA A 145 13.03 2.91 -10.80
CA ALA A 145 14.34 3.50 -11.08
C ALA A 145 15.19 2.59 -12.00
N ALA A 146 15.19 1.28 -11.75
CA ALA A 146 15.95 0.31 -12.54
C ALA A 146 15.42 0.18 -13.96
N GLU A 147 14.10 0.15 -14.16
CA GLU A 147 13.49 0.01 -15.49
C GLU A 147 13.48 1.29 -16.31
N ARG A 148 13.22 2.43 -15.67
CA ARG A 148 12.84 3.69 -16.33
C ARG A 148 13.69 4.87 -15.93
N GLY A 149 14.72 4.65 -15.10
CA GLY A 149 15.66 5.65 -14.63
C GLY A 149 15.12 6.52 -13.49
N LEU A 150 16.02 7.30 -12.91
CA LEU A 150 15.72 8.24 -11.83
C LEU A 150 14.68 9.31 -12.20
N PRO A 151 14.64 9.85 -13.46
CA PRO A 151 13.59 10.80 -13.83
C PRO A 151 12.17 10.23 -13.66
N ALA A 152 11.95 8.97 -14.05
CA ALA A 152 10.64 8.33 -13.87
C ALA A 152 10.29 8.14 -12.39
N LEU A 153 11.27 7.78 -11.55
CA LEU A 153 11.08 7.72 -10.10
C LEU A 153 10.68 9.08 -9.53
N VAL A 154 11.33 10.17 -9.96
CA VAL A 154 11.00 11.54 -9.50
C VAL A 154 9.56 11.91 -9.91
N VAL A 155 9.15 11.61 -11.12
CA VAL A 155 7.78 11.85 -11.59
C VAL A 155 6.77 11.05 -10.77
N TRP A 156 7.04 9.78 -10.51
CA TRP A 156 6.19 8.92 -9.69
C TRP A 156 6.07 9.42 -8.24
N LEU A 157 7.18 9.83 -7.62
CA LEU A 157 7.16 10.43 -6.28
C LEU A 157 6.38 11.76 -6.29
N GLY A 158 6.56 12.59 -7.32
CA GLY A 158 5.81 13.82 -7.51
C GLY A 158 4.30 13.57 -7.61
N PHE A 159 3.90 12.55 -8.38
CA PHE A 159 2.50 12.11 -8.45
C PHE A 159 1.95 11.75 -7.05
N LEU A 160 2.68 10.94 -6.28
CA LEU A 160 2.25 10.57 -4.93
C LEU A 160 2.15 11.76 -3.98
N VAL A 161 3.09 12.71 -4.05
CA VAL A 161 3.04 13.94 -3.25
C VAL A 161 1.79 14.76 -3.58
N LEU A 162 1.45 14.89 -4.86
CA LEU A 162 0.24 15.61 -5.29
C LEU A 162 -1.04 14.92 -4.81
N VAL A 163 -1.11 13.58 -4.94
CA VAL A 163 -2.24 12.78 -4.42
C VAL A 163 -2.39 12.95 -2.91
N VAL A 164 -1.31 12.81 -2.15
CA VAL A 164 -1.34 12.96 -0.69
C VAL A 164 -1.77 14.37 -0.29
N ARG A 165 -1.21 15.41 -0.95
CA ARG A 165 -1.56 16.80 -0.66
C ARG A 165 -3.05 17.08 -0.92
N ASP A 166 -3.59 16.59 -2.01
CA ASP A 166 -5.02 16.77 -2.33
C ASP A 166 -5.89 16.02 -1.31
N LEU A 167 -5.59 14.75 -1.00
CA LEU A 167 -6.34 13.98 -0.02
C LEU A 167 -6.32 14.62 1.38
N ILE A 168 -5.18 15.19 1.80
CA ILE A 168 -5.09 15.94 3.08
C ILE A 168 -6.02 17.15 3.04
N GLY A 169 -6.11 17.88 1.92
CA GLY A 169 -7.06 18.98 1.75
C GLY A 169 -8.50 18.54 1.98
N ARG A 170 -8.86 17.37 1.46
CA ARG A 170 -10.23 16.80 1.54
C ARG A 170 -10.60 16.21 2.90
N LEU A 171 -9.65 16.01 3.81
CA LEU A 171 -9.95 15.63 5.21
C LEU A 171 -10.77 16.68 5.96
N LYS A 172 -10.75 17.93 5.50
CA LYS A 172 -11.44 19.05 6.16
C LYS A 172 -12.95 19.12 5.87
N ALA A 173 -13.40 18.50 4.79
CA ALA A 173 -14.80 18.50 4.39
C ALA A 173 -15.50 17.24 4.91
N PRO A 174 -16.58 17.37 5.71
CA PRO A 174 -17.26 16.23 6.35
C PRO A 174 -17.67 15.12 5.37
N ASP A 175 -18.14 15.52 4.18
CA ASP A 175 -18.67 14.60 3.17
C ASP A 175 -17.58 13.74 2.50
N THR A 176 -16.33 14.20 2.51
CA THR A 176 -15.20 13.49 1.89
C THR A 176 -14.20 12.91 2.90
N THR A 177 -14.28 13.27 4.18
CA THR A 177 -13.30 12.90 5.21
C THR A 177 -13.02 11.40 5.26
N ALA A 178 -14.07 10.55 5.29
CA ALA A 178 -13.91 9.10 5.39
C ALA A 178 -13.20 8.50 4.17
N LEU A 179 -13.55 8.98 2.98
CA LEU A 179 -12.97 8.52 1.72
C LEU A 179 -11.54 9.05 1.53
N ALA A 180 -11.29 10.30 1.92
CA ALA A 180 -9.95 10.89 1.89
C ALA A 180 -8.99 10.19 2.86
N ALA A 181 -9.45 9.87 4.07
CA ALA A 181 -8.68 9.07 5.02
C ALA A 181 -8.39 7.66 4.47
N ALA A 182 -9.38 7.03 3.84
CA ALA A 182 -9.20 5.74 3.17
C ALA A 182 -8.19 5.81 2.01
N GLY A 183 -8.22 6.87 1.20
CA GLY A 183 -7.25 7.12 0.13
C GLY A 183 -5.83 7.29 0.67
N LEU A 184 -5.64 8.09 1.72
CA LEU A 184 -4.35 8.25 2.40
C LEU A 184 -3.85 6.91 2.98
N ALA A 185 -4.74 6.13 3.59
CA ALA A 185 -4.41 4.80 4.08
C ALA A 185 -4.02 3.85 2.95
N ALA A 186 -4.67 3.94 1.78
CA ALA A 186 -4.30 3.16 0.59
C ALA A 186 -2.90 3.55 0.07
N VAL A 187 -2.55 4.85 0.05
CA VAL A 187 -1.20 5.32 -0.29
C VAL A 187 -0.17 4.77 0.69
N ALA A 188 -0.41 4.88 2.01
CA ALA A 188 0.50 4.37 3.01
C ALA A 188 0.68 2.85 2.92
N GLY A 189 -0.42 2.12 2.72
CA GLY A 189 -0.40 0.66 2.54
C GLY A 189 0.36 0.24 1.29
N MET A 190 0.13 0.93 0.17
CA MET A 190 0.84 0.70 -1.10
C MET A 190 2.34 0.93 -0.94
N LEU A 191 2.75 2.05 -0.35
CA LEU A 191 4.15 2.37 -0.14
C LEU A 191 4.83 1.37 0.79
N ALA A 192 4.21 1.03 1.93
CA ALA A 192 4.78 0.09 2.88
C ALA A 192 4.90 -1.34 2.31
N ALA A 193 3.87 -1.84 1.63
CA ALA A 193 3.92 -3.13 0.94
C ALA A 193 4.90 -3.10 -0.23
N GLY A 194 4.93 -2.01 -0.98
CA GLY A 194 5.78 -1.80 -2.15
C GLY A 194 7.29 -1.73 -1.86
N MET A 195 7.69 -1.62 -0.59
CA MET A 195 9.09 -1.81 -0.19
C MET A 195 9.54 -3.28 -0.24
N PHE A 196 8.58 -4.21 -0.26
CA PHE A 196 8.82 -5.66 -0.21
C PHE A 196 8.14 -6.43 -1.34
N GLU A 197 7.42 -5.73 -2.22
CA GLU A 197 6.70 -6.32 -3.34
C GLU A 197 6.58 -5.32 -4.49
N TYR A 198 6.39 -5.82 -5.74
CA TYR A 198 6.17 -4.98 -6.91
C TYR A 198 4.67 -4.83 -7.19
N ASN A 199 3.91 -4.36 -6.21
CA ASN A 199 2.45 -4.24 -6.28
C ASN A 199 1.97 -3.13 -7.22
N PHE A 200 2.72 -2.04 -7.41
CA PHE A 200 2.34 -0.94 -8.31
C PHE A 200 2.41 -1.33 -9.80
N GLY A 201 3.10 -2.41 -10.14
CA GLY A 201 3.14 -2.97 -11.50
C GLY A 201 1.96 -3.87 -11.82
N ASP A 202 1.22 -4.34 -10.82
CA ASP A 202 0.05 -5.21 -11.01
C ASP A 202 -1.18 -4.38 -11.38
N SER A 203 -1.78 -4.68 -12.52
CA SER A 203 -2.93 -3.92 -13.07
C SER A 203 -4.12 -3.91 -12.12
N GLU A 204 -4.42 -5.03 -11.48
CA GLU A 204 -5.53 -5.17 -10.52
C GLU A 204 -5.30 -4.30 -9.29
N PHE A 205 -4.09 -4.31 -8.77
CA PHE A 205 -3.72 -3.46 -7.63
C PHE A 205 -3.77 -1.98 -8.01
N LEU A 206 -3.20 -1.62 -9.17
CA LEU A 206 -3.17 -0.23 -9.66
C LEU A 206 -4.58 0.33 -9.88
N MET A 207 -5.49 -0.44 -10.51
CA MET A 207 -6.88 -0.03 -10.70
C MET A 207 -7.58 0.22 -9.36
N LEU A 208 -7.41 -0.70 -8.38
CA LEU A 208 -8.00 -0.53 -7.05
C LEU A 208 -7.40 0.68 -6.31
N PHE A 209 -6.09 0.88 -6.42
CA PHE A 209 -5.42 2.03 -5.83
C PHE A 209 -5.94 3.34 -6.42
N LEU A 210 -6.00 3.47 -7.76
CA LEU A 210 -6.52 4.65 -8.44
C LEU A 210 -7.98 4.91 -8.08
N LEU A 211 -8.81 3.87 -8.01
CA LEU A 211 -10.20 4.00 -7.53
C LEU A 211 -10.23 4.62 -6.13
N LEU A 212 -9.46 4.08 -5.19
CA LEU A 212 -9.49 4.54 -3.79
C LEU A 212 -9.04 6.00 -3.63
N VAL A 213 -8.04 6.45 -4.40
CA VAL A 213 -7.57 7.84 -4.31
C VAL A 213 -8.46 8.83 -5.07
N THR A 214 -9.30 8.37 -6.01
CA THR A 214 -10.23 9.22 -6.76
C THR A 214 -11.65 9.27 -6.17
N LEU A 215 -12.05 8.29 -5.34
CA LEU A 215 -13.37 8.26 -4.69
C LEU A 215 -13.76 9.56 -3.98
N PRO A 216 -12.87 10.27 -3.24
CA PRO A 216 -13.23 11.52 -2.59
C PRO A 216 -13.63 12.63 -3.57
N HIS A 217 -13.11 12.61 -4.79
CA HIS A 217 -13.44 13.57 -5.85
C HIS A 217 -14.85 13.29 -6.39
N ALA A 218 -15.15 12.04 -6.70
CA ALA A 218 -16.47 11.64 -7.16
C ALA A 218 -17.57 11.95 -6.12
N ALA A 219 -17.29 11.75 -4.83
CA ALA A 219 -18.20 12.09 -3.75
C ALA A 219 -18.46 13.61 -3.65
N ALA A 220 -17.42 14.43 -3.81
CA ALA A 220 -17.57 15.90 -3.79
C ALA A 220 -18.42 16.40 -4.95
N GLN A 221 -18.21 15.90 -6.16
CA GLN A 221 -19.02 16.28 -7.34
C GLN A 221 -20.49 15.88 -7.17
N GLY A 222 -20.78 14.70 -6.66
CA GLY A 222 -22.16 14.26 -6.41
C GLY A 222 -22.91 15.13 -5.39
N VAL A 223 -22.20 15.73 -4.42
CA VAL A 223 -22.79 16.68 -3.47
C VAL A 223 -23.08 18.03 -4.14
N GLU A 224 -22.17 18.56 -4.98
CA GLU A 224 -22.34 19.79 -5.73
C GLU A 224 -23.54 19.67 -6.71
N GLU A 225 -23.62 18.60 -7.48
CA GLU A 225 -24.74 18.37 -8.41
C GLU A 225 -26.09 18.25 -7.69
N ALA A 226 -26.12 17.63 -6.50
CA ALA A 226 -27.33 17.53 -5.71
C ALA A 226 -27.77 18.87 -5.14
N SER A 227 -26.83 19.79 -4.81
CA SER A 227 -27.13 21.14 -4.32
C SER A 227 -27.64 22.05 -5.43
N ASP A 228 -27.20 21.89 -6.66
CA ASP A 228 -27.55 22.70 -7.82
C ASP A 228 -28.83 22.26 -8.53
N SER A 229 -29.39 21.09 -8.13
CA SER A 229 -30.64 20.62 -8.74
C SER A 229 -31.84 21.44 -8.28
N PRO A 230 -32.71 21.96 -9.21
CA PRO A 230 -33.80 22.92 -8.92
C PRO A 230 -34.89 22.40 -7.97
N GLY A 231 -34.86 21.13 -7.57
CA GLY A 231 -35.85 20.51 -6.69
C GLY A 231 -35.53 20.59 -5.19
N ALA A 232 -34.32 20.98 -4.79
CA ALA A 232 -33.90 21.03 -3.38
C ALA A 232 -34.39 22.28 -2.59
N ALA A 233 -34.96 23.27 -3.30
CA ALA A 233 -35.39 24.54 -2.71
C ALA A 233 -36.90 24.58 -2.28
N SER A 234 -37.61 23.45 -2.38
CA SER A 234 -39.07 23.42 -2.13
C SER A 234 -39.53 22.31 -1.16
N ALA A 235 -38.70 21.88 -0.22
CA ALA A 235 -39.11 20.94 0.83
C ALA A 235 -38.83 21.47 2.24
#